data_00fde4e32f557401c00e1e4858963123
#
_entry.id   00fde4e32f557401c00e1e4858963123
#
_cell.length_a   1.000
_cell.length_b   1.000
_cell.length_c   1.000
_cell.angle_alpha   90.00
_cell.angle_beta   90.00
_cell.angle_gamma   90.00
#
_symmetry.space_group_name_H-M   'P 1'
#
loop_
_entity.id
_entity.type
_entity.pdbx_description
1 polymer ?
#
loop_
_entity_poly.entity_id
_entity_poly.type
_entity_poly.pdbx_seq_one_letter_code
_entity_poly.pdbx_strand_id
1 'polypeptide(L)'
;MITVSNVSVQFGKRVLFNDVNLKFTSGNCYGIIGANGAGKSTFLRTIYGDLDPTTGTIALGPGERLSVLSQDHFKWDAYTVMDTVMMGHTVLWDIMKQREVLYAKEDFTDEDGLKVSELEEKFAELDGWNAESDAAMLLSGLGIKEDKHYTLMGVLSGKEKVRVMLAQALYGNPDNLLLDEPTNDLDMETVTWLEEYLSNFEHTVLVVSHDRHFLDSVCTHTVDIDYGKINMFAGNYSFWYESSQLALRQQQNQKAKAEEKKKELEEFIRRFSANVAKSKQTTSRKKMLEKLNVEEIKPSSRKYPGIIFTPEREPGNQILEVSGLSKKTEEGVVLFSDVNFNIEKGDKVVFLSRNPRAMTAFFEIINGNMKPDAGQFNWGVTITTAYLPLDNTDFFNTDLNLVDWLSQFGEGNEVYMKGFLGRMLFSGEEVLKKVSVLSGGEKMRCMIARMQLRNANCLILDTPTNHLDLESIQAFNNNLKTYKGNILFSSHDHEFIQTVANRIIELTPNGIIDKMMEYDEYITSDHIKELRAKMYGDK
;
A
#
# COMPACT_ATOMS: atom_id res chain seq x y z
N MET A 1 -5.12 19.28 17.19
CA MET A 1 -5.47 19.98 15.92
C MET A 1 -4.19 20.47 15.25
N ILE A 2 -3.97 20.16 13.96
CA ILE A 2 -2.79 20.61 13.21
C ILE A 2 -3.24 21.67 12.20
N THR A 3 -2.55 22.82 12.19
CA THR A 3 -2.83 23.91 11.23
C THR A 3 -1.62 24.14 10.34
N VAL A 4 -1.82 24.02 9.04
CA VAL A 4 -0.81 24.24 7.99
C VAL A 4 -1.15 25.54 7.26
N SER A 5 -0.26 26.54 7.26
CA SER A 5 -0.50 27.88 6.73
C SER A 5 0.58 28.28 5.72
N ASN A 6 0.18 28.45 4.45
CA ASN A 6 1.01 28.87 3.32
C ASN A 6 2.30 28.06 3.15
N VAL A 7 2.24 26.75 3.47
CA VAL A 7 3.40 25.87 3.45
C VAL A 7 3.79 25.49 2.03
N SER A 8 5.07 25.67 1.71
CA SER A 8 5.66 25.21 0.45
C SER A 8 6.94 24.44 0.73
N VAL A 9 7.19 23.39 -0.04
CA VAL A 9 8.44 22.61 0.03
C VAL A 9 9.02 22.44 -1.38
N GLN A 10 10.31 22.81 -1.49
CA GLN A 10 11.06 22.78 -2.74
C GLN A 10 12.44 22.20 -2.53
N PHE A 11 12.90 21.32 -3.41
CA PHE A 11 14.27 20.80 -3.48
C PHE A 11 14.95 21.27 -4.75
N GLY A 12 15.85 22.23 -4.62
CA GLY A 12 16.52 22.86 -5.75
C GLY A 12 15.49 23.54 -6.68
N LYS A 13 15.36 23.05 -7.92
CA LYS A 13 14.36 23.55 -8.88
C LYS A 13 13.02 22.81 -8.85
N ARG A 14 12.91 21.71 -8.09
CA ARG A 14 11.72 20.90 -8.03
C ARG A 14 10.83 21.33 -6.87
N VAL A 15 9.67 21.91 -7.19
CA VAL A 15 8.62 22.19 -6.22
C VAL A 15 7.83 20.92 -6.00
N LEU A 16 7.72 20.46 -4.75
CA LEU A 16 6.87 19.31 -4.39
C LEU A 16 5.43 19.76 -4.17
N PHE A 17 5.24 20.78 -3.35
CA PHE A 17 3.94 21.42 -3.15
C PHE A 17 4.14 22.89 -2.75
N ASN A 18 3.12 23.69 -3.06
CA ASN A 18 3.19 25.14 -2.91
C ASN A 18 1.89 25.70 -2.36
N ASP A 19 2.03 26.66 -1.44
CA ASP A 19 0.93 27.43 -0.85
C ASP A 19 -0.19 26.56 -0.25
N VAL A 20 0.21 25.57 0.57
CA VAL A 20 -0.69 24.63 1.21
C VAL A 20 -1.31 25.26 2.46
N ASN A 21 -2.64 25.25 2.49
CA ASN A 21 -3.43 25.73 3.61
C ASN A 21 -4.43 24.64 4.02
N LEU A 22 -4.19 23.97 5.15
CA LEU A 22 -5.01 22.85 5.63
C LEU A 22 -5.18 22.92 7.13
N LYS A 23 -6.28 22.35 7.61
CA LYS A 23 -6.57 22.22 9.02
C LYS A 23 -7.05 20.80 9.31
N PHE A 24 -6.34 20.11 10.19
CA PHE A 24 -6.68 18.77 10.65
C PHE A 24 -7.28 18.84 12.05
N THR A 25 -8.47 18.27 12.21
CA THR A 25 -9.24 18.37 13.46
C THR A 25 -9.36 17.00 14.12
N SER A 26 -9.49 16.98 15.45
CA SER A 26 -9.69 15.77 16.24
C SER A 26 -10.93 14.98 15.82
N GLY A 27 -10.93 13.68 16.06
CA GLY A 27 -12.02 12.77 15.67
C GLY A 27 -12.05 12.44 14.19
N ASN A 28 -10.98 12.72 13.43
CA ASN A 28 -10.91 12.42 12.00
C ASN A 28 -9.61 11.72 11.64
N CYS A 29 -9.74 10.77 10.71
CA CYS A 29 -8.62 10.12 10.04
C CYS A 29 -8.49 10.66 8.61
N TYR A 30 -7.30 11.13 8.27
CA TYR A 30 -6.96 11.75 6.98
C TYR A 30 -6.03 10.85 6.19
N GLY A 31 -6.53 10.22 5.12
CA GLY A 31 -5.74 9.42 4.18
C GLY A 31 -4.99 10.30 3.19
N ILE A 32 -3.67 10.32 3.25
CA ILE A 32 -2.83 11.10 2.33
C ILE A 32 -2.48 10.24 1.13
N ILE A 33 -2.93 10.66 -0.04
CA ILE A 33 -2.75 9.96 -1.30
C ILE A 33 -2.04 10.83 -2.34
N GLY A 34 -1.47 10.19 -3.34
CA GLY A 34 -0.75 10.86 -4.43
C GLY A 34 0.22 9.91 -5.11
N ALA A 35 0.62 10.24 -6.33
CA ALA A 35 1.57 9.46 -7.10
C ALA A 35 2.90 9.25 -6.35
N ASN A 36 3.66 8.20 -6.72
CA ASN A 36 4.98 8.00 -6.15
C ASN A 36 5.89 9.20 -6.46
N GLY A 37 6.55 9.71 -5.41
CA GLY A 37 7.37 10.91 -5.49
C GLY A 37 6.58 12.24 -5.52
N ALA A 38 5.25 12.23 -5.28
CA ALA A 38 4.44 13.43 -5.14
C ALA A 38 4.74 14.24 -3.86
N GLY A 39 5.38 13.60 -2.87
CA GLY A 39 5.78 14.26 -1.62
C GLY A 39 4.99 13.85 -0.38
N LYS A 40 4.29 12.69 -0.40
CA LYS A 40 3.49 12.18 0.74
C LYS A 40 4.29 12.11 2.04
N SER A 41 5.35 11.30 2.08
CA SER A 41 6.23 11.17 3.25
C SER A 41 6.95 12.49 3.58
N THR A 42 7.28 13.31 2.56
CA THR A 42 7.85 14.64 2.77
C THR A 42 6.88 15.56 3.49
N PHE A 43 5.60 15.51 3.15
CA PHE A 43 4.55 16.30 3.82
C PHE A 43 4.40 15.87 5.28
N LEU A 44 4.36 14.56 5.58
CA LEU A 44 4.37 14.08 6.96
C LEU A 44 5.61 14.56 7.72
N ARG A 45 6.83 14.43 7.12
CA ARG A 45 8.08 14.89 7.72
C ARG A 45 8.08 16.38 8.03
N THR A 46 7.45 17.18 7.17
CA THR A 46 7.30 18.62 7.40
C THR A 46 6.34 18.88 8.57
N ILE A 47 5.27 18.08 8.73
CA ILE A 47 4.30 18.24 9.83
C ILE A 47 4.95 17.92 11.19
N TYR A 48 5.77 16.88 11.28
CA TYR A 48 6.39 16.55 12.57
C TYR A 48 7.73 17.25 12.84
N GLY A 49 8.16 18.14 11.92
CA GLY A 49 9.31 19.01 12.14
C GLY A 49 10.68 18.39 11.83
N ASP A 50 10.75 17.25 11.15
CA ASP A 50 12.01 16.66 10.65
C ASP A 50 12.54 17.38 9.39
N LEU A 51 11.66 18.10 8.72
CA LEU A 51 11.96 18.88 7.54
C LEU A 51 11.32 20.28 7.66
N ASP A 52 12.15 21.31 7.66
CA ASP A 52 11.67 22.68 7.64
C ASP A 52 11.00 23.02 6.29
N PRO A 53 9.83 23.64 6.28
CA PRO A 53 9.21 24.12 5.05
C PRO A 53 10.03 25.25 4.44
N THR A 54 10.02 25.37 3.11
CA THR A 54 10.67 26.49 2.39
C THR A 54 9.97 27.81 2.73
N THR A 55 8.65 27.79 2.85
CA THR A 55 7.82 28.94 3.29
C THR A 55 6.64 28.42 4.11
N GLY A 56 6.03 29.32 4.88
CA GLY A 56 4.85 29.02 5.68
C GLY A 56 5.17 28.47 7.08
N THR A 57 4.14 28.08 7.80
CA THR A 57 4.23 27.60 9.18
C THR A 57 3.28 26.43 9.43
N ILE A 58 3.68 25.54 10.34
CA ILE A 58 2.85 24.46 10.86
C ILE A 58 2.74 24.66 12.36
N ALA A 59 1.53 24.61 12.89
CA ALA A 59 1.26 24.78 14.31
C ALA A 59 0.39 23.64 14.84
N LEU A 60 0.80 23.10 15.99
CA LEU A 60 0.01 22.17 16.80
C LEU A 60 -0.81 22.95 17.82
N GLY A 61 -1.92 22.38 18.27
CA GLY A 61 -2.68 22.92 19.40
C GLY A 61 -1.82 22.99 20.66
N PRO A 62 -2.07 23.98 21.55
CA PRO A 62 -1.29 24.13 22.78
C PRO A 62 -1.36 22.87 23.66
N GLY A 63 -0.21 22.33 24.05
CA GLY A 63 -0.12 21.15 24.89
C GLY A 63 -0.41 19.80 24.20
N GLU A 64 -0.76 19.82 22.91
CA GLU A 64 -1.03 18.60 22.16
C GLU A 64 0.24 17.80 21.85
N ARG A 65 0.16 16.50 22.03
CA ARG A 65 1.22 15.55 21.75
C ARG A 65 1.11 15.03 20.31
N LEU A 66 2.25 15.00 19.60
CA LEU A 66 2.40 14.43 18.28
C LEU A 66 3.19 13.12 18.38
N SER A 67 2.67 12.05 17.83
CA SER A 67 3.34 10.76 17.71
C SER A 67 3.50 10.37 16.24
N VAL A 68 4.63 9.75 15.93
CA VAL A 68 5.01 9.40 14.54
C VAL A 68 5.52 7.97 14.49
N LEU A 69 5.06 7.19 13.50
CA LEU A 69 5.62 5.88 13.20
C LEU A 69 7.03 6.06 12.63
N SER A 70 8.05 5.67 13.41
CA SER A 70 9.45 5.74 12.98
C SER A 70 9.79 4.64 11.99
N GLN A 71 10.56 4.99 10.95
CA GLN A 71 11.07 4.03 9.96
C GLN A 71 12.44 3.44 10.36
N ASP A 72 13.09 3.94 11.40
CA ASP A 72 14.37 3.41 11.90
C ASP A 72 14.13 2.28 12.91
N HIS A 73 14.15 1.05 12.43
CA HIS A 73 13.87 -0.15 13.22
C HIS A 73 15.04 -0.58 14.13
N PHE A 74 16.23 -0.01 13.95
CA PHE A 74 17.44 -0.43 14.67
C PHE A 74 17.80 0.49 15.85
N LYS A 75 17.20 1.65 15.92
CA LYS A 75 17.47 2.67 16.94
C LYS A 75 17.32 2.13 18.38
N TRP A 76 16.44 1.15 18.57
CA TRP A 76 16.01 0.66 19.87
C TRP A 76 16.54 -0.72 20.23
N ASP A 77 17.47 -1.29 19.46
CA ASP A 77 17.98 -2.66 19.62
C ASP A 77 18.53 -3.00 21.02
N ALA A 78 18.97 -1.97 21.75
CA ALA A 78 19.52 -2.10 23.11
C ALA A 78 18.46 -2.10 24.23
N TYR A 79 17.19 -1.80 23.91
CA TYR A 79 16.11 -1.69 24.89
C TYR A 79 15.20 -2.92 24.83
N THR A 80 14.44 -3.14 25.91
CA THR A 80 13.39 -4.17 25.90
C THR A 80 12.21 -3.74 25.01
N VAL A 81 11.43 -4.70 24.54
CA VAL A 81 10.21 -4.45 23.78
C VAL A 81 9.26 -3.55 24.56
N MET A 82 9.02 -3.86 25.85
CA MET A 82 8.15 -3.10 26.75
C MET A 82 8.64 -1.66 26.92
N ASP A 83 9.93 -1.47 27.25
CA ASP A 83 10.52 -0.14 27.40
C ASP A 83 10.39 0.67 26.10
N THR A 84 10.64 0.04 24.95
CA THR A 84 10.54 0.67 23.63
C THR A 84 9.14 1.23 23.40
N VAL A 85 8.09 0.49 23.73
CA VAL A 85 6.70 0.97 23.59
C VAL A 85 6.45 2.14 24.53
N MET A 86 6.80 2.02 25.82
CA MET A 86 6.58 3.07 26.81
C MET A 86 7.33 4.36 26.50
N MET A 87 8.50 4.28 25.84
CA MET A 87 9.23 5.47 25.34
C MET A 87 8.46 6.28 24.28
N GLY A 88 7.37 5.74 23.72
CA GLY A 88 6.45 6.48 22.85
C GLY A 88 5.78 7.65 23.55
N HIS A 89 5.66 7.61 24.89
CA HIS A 89 5.20 8.73 25.70
C HIS A 89 6.37 9.30 26.53
N THR A 90 7.19 10.15 25.89
CA THR A 90 8.47 10.64 26.46
C THR A 90 8.33 11.26 27.84
N VAL A 91 7.28 12.07 28.08
CA VAL A 91 7.06 12.73 29.38
C VAL A 91 6.79 11.69 30.48
N LEU A 92 5.92 10.71 30.22
CA LEU A 92 5.63 9.64 31.17
C LEU A 92 6.88 8.78 31.44
N TRP A 93 7.61 8.43 30.38
CA TRP A 93 8.85 7.68 30.49
C TRP A 93 9.91 8.39 31.33
N ASP A 94 10.11 9.68 31.13
CA ASP A 94 11.05 10.49 31.91
C ASP A 94 10.65 10.55 33.39
N ILE A 95 9.36 10.68 33.70
CA ILE A 95 8.84 10.63 35.06
C ILE A 95 9.12 9.26 35.69
N MET A 96 8.85 8.16 34.98
CA MET A 96 9.14 6.80 35.45
C MET A 96 10.61 6.64 35.82
N LYS A 97 11.52 7.07 34.94
CA LYS A 97 12.97 6.96 35.18
C LYS A 97 13.43 7.86 36.31
N GLN A 98 12.91 9.07 36.43
CA GLN A 98 13.23 9.95 37.57
C GLN A 98 12.77 9.37 38.89
N ARG A 99 11.57 8.76 38.94
CA ARG A 99 11.06 8.06 40.14
C ARG A 99 11.96 6.87 40.50
N GLU A 100 12.34 6.00 39.54
CA GLU A 100 13.26 4.88 39.76
C GLU A 100 14.58 5.37 40.39
N VAL A 101 15.18 6.42 39.86
CA VAL A 101 16.44 6.98 40.34
C VAL A 101 16.30 7.53 41.77
N LEU A 102 15.19 8.23 42.05
CA LEU A 102 14.96 8.82 43.39
C LEU A 102 14.69 7.73 44.45
N TYR A 103 13.91 6.68 44.09
CA TYR A 103 13.65 5.58 45.01
C TYR A 103 14.87 4.68 45.26
N ALA A 104 15.83 4.65 44.33
CA ALA A 104 17.07 3.87 44.45
C ALA A 104 18.15 4.62 45.27
N LYS A 105 17.93 5.87 45.69
CA LYS A 105 18.91 6.63 46.50
C LYS A 105 19.03 6.04 47.89
N GLU A 106 20.26 5.77 48.33
CA GLU A 106 20.58 5.38 49.72
C GLU A 106 20.43 6.55 50.72
N ASP A 107 20.80 7.78 50.31
CA ASP A 107 20.68 9.00 51.09
C ASP A 107 19.47 9.82 50.60
N PHE A 108 18.28 9.44 51.06
CA PHE A 108 17.03 10.10 50.70
C PHE A 108 16.80 11.34 51.57
N THR A 109 16.68 12.53 50.96
CA THR A 109 16.50 13.83 51.63
C THR A 109 15.03 14.30 51.63
N ASP A 110 14.70 15.29 52.48
CA ASP A 110 13.37 15.93 52.48
C ASP A 110 13.07 16.59 51.10
N GLU A 111 14.07 17.14 50.43
CA GLU A 111 13.94 17.67 49.06
C GLU A 111 13.60 16.57 48.04
N ASP A 112 14.22 15.39 48.18
CA ASP A 112 13.87 14.22 47.35
C ASP A 112 12.43 13.78 47.58
N GLY A 113 11.96 13.86 48.85
CA GLY A 113 10.57 13.55 49.21
C GLY A 113 9.54 14.51 48.56
N LEU A 114 9.83 15.81 48.52
CA LEU A 114 8.98 16.78 47.81
C LEU A 114 8.95 16.49 46.31
N LYS A 115 10.12 16.22 45.71
CA LYS A 115 10.23 15.93 44.30
C LYS A 115 9.53 14.63 43.91
N VAL A 116 9.59 13.59 44.75
CA VAL A 116 8.84 12.35 44.54
C VAL A 116 7.34 12.62 44.56
N SER A 117 6.84 13.43 45.49
CA SER A 117 5.42 13.78 45.57
C SER A 117 4.92 14.49 44.30
N GLU A 118 5.71 15.44 43.77
CA GLU A 118 5.38 16.11 42.49
C GLU A 118 5.40 15.13 41.28
N LEU A 119 6.34 14.19 41.28
CA LEU A 119 6.41 13.18 40.22
C LEU A 119 5.27 12.17 40.32
N GLU A 120 4.85 11.79 41.55
CA GLU A 120 3.70 10.90 41.76
C GLU A 120 2.39 11.54 41.30
N GLU A 121 2.19 12.84 41.55
CA GLU A 121 1.03 13.58 41.08
C GLU A 121 0.98 13.57 39.54
N LYS A 122 2.07 13.94 38.88
CA LYS A 122 2.17 13.91 37.41
C LYS A 122 2.04 12.50 36.80
N PHE A 123 2.61 11.50 37.49
CA PHE A 123 2.51 10.11 37.09
C PHE A 123 1.06 9.61 37.11
N ALA A 124 0.31 9.99 38.19
CA ALA A 124 -1.11 9.66 38.29
C ALA A 124 -1.96 10.41 37.25
N GLU A 125 -1.67 11.70 36.97
CA GLU A 125 -2.36 12.50 35.95
C GLU A 125 -2.18 11.89 34.54
N LEU A 126 -1.03 11.27 34.26
CA LEU A 126 -0.72 10.63 32.97
C LEU A 126 -1.11 9.13 32.92
N ASP A 127 -1.92 8.68 33.90
CA ASP A 127 -2.33 7.26 34.02
C ASP A 127 -1.15 6.26 34.08
N GLY A 128 -0.06 6.68 34.71
CA GLY A 128 1.19 5.91 34.76
C GLY A 128 1.07 4.54 35.42
N TRP A 129 0.06 4.32 36.28
CA TRP A 129 -0.20 3.03 36.94
C TRP A 129 -0.62 1.95 35.95
N ASN A 130 -1.23 2.30 34.81
CA ASN A 130 -1.64 1.39 33.76
C ASN A 130 -0.62 1.28 32.61
N ALA A 131 0.51 2.00 32.72
CA ALA A 131 1.51 2.13 31.66
C ALA A 131 1.96 0.82 31.03
N GLU A 132 2.35 -0.18 31.86
CA GLU A 132 2.76 -1.51 31.37
C GLU A 132 1.60 -2.32 30.82
N SER A 133 0.41 -2.22 31.42
CA SER A 133 -0.79 -2.91 30.98
C SER A 133 -1.23 -2.42 29.60
N ASP A 134 -1.22 -1.11 29.38
CA ASP A 134 -1.58 -0.50 28.10
C ASP A 134 -0.57 -0.86 27.01
N ALA A 135 0.73 -0.83 27.34
CA ALA A 135 1.76 -1.27 26.42
C ALA A 135 1.62 -2.75 26.05
N ALA A 136 1.33 -3.61 27.04
CA ALA A 136 1.10 -5.05 26.81
C ALA A 136 -0.13 -5.32 25.93
N MET A 137 -1.21 -4.55 26.13
CA MET A 137 -2.43 -4.64 25.31
C MET A 137 -2.15 -4.29 23.84
N LEU A 138 -1.42 -3.20 23.58
CA LEU A 138 -1.02 -2.80 22.23
C LEU A 138 -0.11 -3.86 21.58
N LEU A 139 0.88 -4.36 22.31
CA LEU A 139 1.78 -5.42 21.83
C LEU A 139 1.03 -6.69 21.46
N SER A 140 0.13 -7.14 22.33
CA SER A 140 -0.68 -8.34 22.11
C SER A 140 -1.63 -8.17 20.91
N GLY A 141 -2.29 -7.00 20.78
CA GLY A 141 -3.14 -6.66 19.65
C GLY A 141 -2.37 -6.64 18.32
N LEU A 142 -1.11 -6.22 18.34
CA LEU A 142 -0.21 -6.25 17.18
C LEU A 142 0.50 -7.60 17.01
N GLY A 143 0.07 -8.65 17.72
CA GLY A 143 0.55 -10.01 17.53
C GLY A 143 1.95 -10.30 18.10
N ILE A 144 2.43 -9.47 19.03
CA ILE A 144 3.66 -9.73 19.80
C ILE A 144 3.28 -10.53 21.05
N LYS A 145 3.78 -11.76 21.15
CA LYS A 145 3.47 -12.67 22.26
C LYS A 145 4.06 -12.16 23.59
N GLU A 146 3.39 -12.49 24.70
CA GLU A 146 3.78 -12.04 26.04
C GLU A 146 5.21 -12.46 26.44
N ASP A 147 5.68 -13.64 25.99
CA ASP A 147 7.03 -14.12 26.24
C ASP A 147 8.13 -13.24 25.65
N LYS A 148 7.77 -12.40 24.67
CA LYS A 148 8.68 -11.46 23.99
C LYS A 148 8.67 -10.05 24.58
N HIS A 149 7.68 -9.70 25.41
CA HIS A 149 7.51 -8.32 25.91
C HIS A 149 8.74 -7.79 26.66
N TYR A 150 9.45 -8.64 27.37
CA TYR A 150 10.66 -8.27 28.13
C TYR A 150 11.98 -8.68 27.46
N THR A 151 11.93 -9.17 26.21
CA THR A 151 13.14 -9.46 25.44
C THR A 151 13.70 -8.19 24.81
N LEU A 152 14.98 -8.20 24.43
CA LEU A 152 15.59 -7.07 23.73
C LEU A 152 15.05 -6.94 22.30
N MET A 153 14.86 -5.72 21.83
CA MET A 153 14.46 -5.44 20.45
C MET A 153 15.41 -6.05 19.42
N GLY A 154 16.73 -6.10 19.72
CA GLY A 154 17.74 -6.69 18.84
C GLY A 154 17.53 -8.18 18.51
N VAL A 155 16.76 -8.92 19.32
CA VAL A 155 16.46 -10.36 19.12
C VAL A 155 15.26 -10.57 18.17
N LEU A 156 14.41 -9.55 18.02
CA LEU A 156 13.22 -9.64 17.20
C LEU A 156 13.54 -9.66 15.70
N SER A 157 12.70 -10.34 14.93
CA SER A 157 12.71 -10.24 13.48
C SER A 157 12.33 -8.84 13.00
N GLY A 158 12.72 -8.45 11.77
CA GLY A 158 12.40 -7.14 11.20
C GLY A 158 10.90 -6.84 11.23
N LYS A 159 10.05 -7.81 10.91
CA LYS A 159 8.59 -7.66 10.96
C LYS A 159 8.05 -7.42 12.38
N GLU A 160 8.59 -8.11 13.37
CA GLU A 160 8.20 -7.89 14.77
C GLU A 160 8.65 -6.51 15.26
N LYS A 161 9.84 -6.05 14.86
CA LYS A 161 10.30 -4.68 15.18
C LYS A 161 9.33 -3.62 14.64
N VAL A 162 8.85 -3.75 13.40
CA VAL A 162 7.85 -2.85 12.81
C VAL A 162 6.59 -2.80 13.68
N ARG A 163 6.08 -3.95 14.13
CA ARG A 163 4.90 -4.02 15.00
C ARG A 163 5.12 -3.35 16.35
N VAL A 164 6.30 -3.51 16.94
CA VAL A 164 6.66 -2.82 18.20
C VAL A 164 6.77 -1.31 17.99
N MET A 165 7.35 -0.85 16.86
CA MET A 165 7.40 0.57 16.53
C MET A 165 6.01 1.16 16.32
N LEU A 166 5.08 0.37 15.75
CA LEU A 166 3.68 0.78 15.63
C LEU A 166 3.02 0.89 17.03
N ALA A 167 3.23 -0.11 17.92
CA ALA A 167 2.79 -0.02 19.31
C ALA A 167 3.32 1.23 20.00
N GLN A 168 4.62 1.56 19.83
CA GLN A 168 5.24 2.77 20.34
C GLN A 168 4.53 4.04 19.87
N ALA A 169 4.19 4.10 18.57
CA ALA A 169 3.51 5.26 17.98
C ALA A 169 2.08 5.44 18.54
N LEU A 170 1.37 4.34 18.77
CA LEU A 170 0.01 4.34 19.32
C LEU A 170 -0.03 4.59 20.83
N TYR A 171 1.09 4.37 21.54
CA TYR A 171 1.14 4.35 22.98
C TYR A 171 0.79 5.70 23.64
N GLY A 172 -0.03 5.62 24.69
CA GLY A 172 -0.44 6.77 25.48
C GLY A 172 -1.43 7.69 24.77
N ASN A 173 -2.18 7.20 23.79
CA ASN A 173 -3.27 7.90 23.11
C ASN A 173 -2.92 9.33 22.65
N PRO A 174 -2.01 9.51 21.67
CA PRO A 174 -1.54 10.84 21.25
C PRO A 174 -2.65 11.69 20.64
N ASP A 175 -2.62 13.02 20.84
CA ASP A 175 -3.58 13.96 20.24
C ASP A 175 -3.48 14.02 18.72
N ASN A 176 -2.28 13.76 18.18
CA ASN A 176 -2.03 13.73 16.75
C ASN A 176 -1.12 12.54 16.44
N LEU A 177 -1.55 11.68 15.54
CA LEU A 177 -0.87 10.45 15.14
C LEU A 177 -0.52 10.50 13.63
N LEU A 178 0.75 10.30 13.29
CA LEU A 178 1.23 10.26 11.91
C LEU A 178 1.76 8.87 11.58
N LEU A 179 1.16 8.24 10.58
CA LEU A 179 1.50 6.89 10.13
C LEU A 179 1.92 6.91 8.66
N ASP A 180 3.15 6.50 8.37
CA ASP A 180 3.63 6.34 6.99
C ASP A 180 3.74 4.85 6.68
N GLU A 181 2.85 4.33 5.81
CA GLU A 181 2.72 2.94 5.39
C GLU A 181 2.60 1.93 6.57
N PRO A 182 1.65 2.12 7.50
CA PRO A 182 1.58 1.30 8.72
C PRO A 182 1.19 -0.16 8.47
N THR A 183 0.59 -0.48 7.32
CA THR A 183 0.14 -1.83 6.96
C THR A 183 1.24 -2.69 6.33
N ASN A 184 2.38 -2.08 5.97
CA ASN A 184 3.50 -2.81 5.40
C ASN A 184 4.04 -3.85 6.41
N ASP A 185 4.33 -5.05 5.93
CA ASP A 185 4.86 -6.18 6.70
C ASP A 185 3.94 -6.72 7.82
N LEU A 186 2.68 -6.24 7.92
CA LEU A 186 1.68 -6.80 8.82
C LEU A 186 0.96 -7.98 8.14
N ASP A 187 0.52 -8.94 8.97
CA ASP A 187 -0.43 -9.95 8.51
C ASP A 187 -1.87 -9.41 8.61
N MET A 188 -2.80 -10.12 8.00
CA MET A 188 -4.19 -9.72 7.89
C MET A 188 -4.87 -9.53 9.25
N GLU A 189 -4.59 -10.40 10.22
CA GLU A 189 -5.17 -10.33 11.57
C GLU A 189 -4.72 -9.03 12.27
N THR A 190 -3.44 -8.68 12.12
CA THR A 190 -2.86 -7.44 12.66
C THR A 190 -3.41 -6.20 11.95
N VAL A 191 -3.60 -6.25 10.61
CA VAL A 191 -4.21 -5.13 9.86
C VAL A 191 -5.66 -4.90 10.32
N THR A 192 -6.47 -5.95 10.43
CA THR A 192 -7.86 -5.85 10.91
C THR A 192 -7.92 -5.25 12.33
N TRP A 193 -7.04 -5.69 13.23
CA TRP A 193 -6.94 -5.10 14.56
C TRP A 193 -6.60 -3.60 14.51
N LEU A 194 -5.65 -3.21 13.64
CA LEU A 194 -5.27 -1.81 13.47
C LEU A 194 -6.40 -0.95 12.90
N GLU A 195 -7.15 -1.49 11.94
CA GLU A 195 -8.37 -0.84 11.40
C GLU A 195 -9.40 -0.58 12.49
N GLU A 196 -9.66 -1.59 13.32
CA GLU A 196 -10.61 -1.49 14.43
C GLU A 196 -10.14 -0.47 15.49
N TYR A 197 -8.83 -0.48 15.81
CA TYR A 197 -8.23 0.48 16.73
C TYR A 197 -8.35 1.92 16.22
N LEU A 198 -7.96 2.17 14.95
CA LEU A 198 -7.98 3.52 14.36
C LEU A 198 -9.39 4.03 14.08
N SER A 199 -10.35 3.16 13.78
CA SER A 199 -11.76 3.54 13.61
C SER A 199 -12.39 4.06 14.90
N ASN A 200 -11.89 3.61 16.07
CA ASN A 200 -12.32 4.06 17.39
C ASN A 200 -11.42 5.16 17.98
N PHE A 201 -10.42 5.62 17.23
CA PHE A 201 -9.47 6.61 17.72
C PHE A 201 -10.07 8.02 17.70
N GLU A 202 -10.18 8.64 18.88
CA GLU A 202 -10.92 9.91 19.08
C GLU A 202 -10.14 11.17 18.68
N HIS A 203 -8.84 11.03 18.37
CA HIS A 203 -7.96 12.15 18.07
C HIS A 203 -7.69 12.29 16.58
N THR A 204 -6.66 13.07 16.19
CA THR A 204 -6.32 13.31 14.80
C THR A 204 -5.36 12.23 14.28
N VAL A 205 -5.71 11.58 13.17
CA VAL A 205 -4.82 10.63 12.48
C VAL A 205 -4.52 11.13 11.07
N LEU A 206 -3.24 11.16 10.69
CA LEU A 206 -2.80 11.33 9.32
C LEU A 206 -2.08 10.05 8.88
N VAL A 207 -2.58 9.41 7.84
CA VAL A 207 -2.04 8.15 7.35
C VAL A 207 -1.70 8.21 5.86
N VAL A 208 -0.52 7.74 5.50
CA VAL A 208 -0.16 7.40 4.12
C VAL A 208 -0.25 5.89 4.00
N SER A 209 -0.99 5.37 3.04
CA SER A 209 -1.04 3.95 2.74
C SER A 209 -1.31 3.70 1.26
N HIS A 210 -0.81 2.57 0.77
CA HIS A 210 -1.14 2.01 -0.54
C HIS A 210 -2.21 0.91 -0.46
N ASP A 211 -2.69 0.59 0.74
CA ASP A 211 -3.79 -0.33 0.98
C ASP A 211 -5.14 0.42 0.90
N ARG A 212 -5.91 0.11 -0.14
CA ARG A 212 -7.21 0.76 -0.40
C ARG A 212 -8.26 0.38 0.61
N HIS A 213 -8.31 -0.90 1.01
CA HIS A 213 -9.25 -1.37 2.01
C HIS A 213 -9.02 -0.67 3.34
N PHE A 214 -7.75 -0.61 3.76
CA PHE A 214 -7.37 0.10 4.97
C PHE A 214 -7.78 1.58 4.92
N LEU A 215 -7.49 2.30 3.81
CA LEU A 215 -7.91 3.69 3.65
C LEU A 215 -9.43 3.86 3.68
N ASP A 216 -10.18 2.91 3.11
CA ASP A 216 -11.64 2.95 3.11
C ASP A 216 -12.25 2.63 4.47
N SER A 217 -11.60 1.76 5.24
CA SER A 217 -12.05 1.35 6.58
C SER A 217 -11.83 2.43 7.64
N VAL A 218 -10.67 3.15 7.58
CA VAL A 218 -10.28 4.05 8.66
C VAL A 218 -10.45 5.54 8.34
N CYS A 219 -10.38 5.96 7.06
CA CYS A 219 -10.31 7.37 6.70
C CYS A 219 -11.69 8.03 6.59
N THR A 220 -11.85 9.17 7.26
CA THR A 220 -13.01 10.08 7.13
C THR A 220 -12.82 11.11 6.02
N HIS A 221 -11.56 11.45 5.72
CA HIS A 221 -11.16 12.44 4.73
C HIS A 221 -10.01 11.92 3.88
N THR A 222 -9.98 12.36 2.63
CA THR A 222 -8.87 12.07 1.70
C THR A 222 -8.12 13.36 1.38
N VAL A 223 -6.80 13.34 1.57
CA VAL A 223 -5.87 14.44 1.26
C VAL A 223 -5.07 14.08 0.03
N ASP A 224 -5.38 14.74 -1.08
CA ASP A 224 -4.83 14.45 -2.39
C ASP A 224 -3.67 15.38 -2.74
N ILE A 225 -2.49 14.80 -2.98
CA ILE A 225 -1.30 15.51 -3.45
C ILE A 225 -1.17 15.30 -4.96
N ASP A 226 -1.54 16.34 -5.73
CA ASP A 226 -1.44 16.31 -7.19
C ASP A 226 -0.99 17.68 -7.75
N TYR A 227 -0.08 17.67 -8.72
CA TYR A 227 0.50 18.87 -9.36
C TYR A 227 1.06 19.93 -8.42
N GLY A 228 1.68 19.49 -7.32
CA GLY A 228 2.26 20.41 -6.35
C GLY A 228 1.22 21.17 -5.53
N LYS A 229 -0.03 20.72 -5.55
CA LYS A 229 -1.10 21.18 -4.67
C LYS A 229 -1.55 20.06 -3.75
N ILE A 230 -2.03 20.43 -2.58
CA ILE A 230 -2.62 19.50 -1.63
C ILE A 230 -4.06 19.95 -1.38
N ASN A 231 -5.01 19.08 -1.73
CA ASN A 231 -6.43 19.33 -1.55
C ASN A 231 -7.04 18.31 -0.60
N MET A 232 -7.96 18.73 0.24
CA MET A 232 -8.67 17.87 1.18
C MET A 232 -10.12 17.67 0.69
N PHE A 233 -10.58 16.43 0.76
CA PHE A 233 -11.93 16.00 0.40
C PHE A 233 -12.55 15.25 1.58
N ALA A 234 -13.81 15.49 1.86
CA ALA A 234 -14.56 14.68 2.80
C ALA A 234 -14.93 13.34 2.14
N GLY A 235 -14.77 12.26 2.88
CA GLY A 235 -14.99 10.89 2.43
C GLY A 235 -13.69 10.09 2.31
N ASN A 236 -13.84 8.76 2.24
CA ASN A 236 -12.76 7.81 2.13
C ASN A 236 -12.16 7.76 0.70
N TYR A 237 -11.21 6.85 0.48
CA TYR A 237 -10.52 6.71 -0.80
C TYR A 237 -11.46 6.35 -1.96
N SER A 238 -12.36 5.38 -1.78
CA SER A 238 -13.30 4.96 -2.83
C SER A 238 -14.25 6.08 -3.25
N PHE A 239 -14.79 6.82 -2.27
CA PHE A 239 -15.65 7.98 -2.57
C PHE A 239 -14.89 9.07 -3.34
N TRP A 240 -13.66 9.38 -2.90
CA TRP A 240 -12.79 10.33 -3.61
C TRP A 240 -12.49 9.85 -5.04
N TYR A 241 -12.15 8.56 -5.21
CA TYR A 241 -11.81 7.97 -6.51
C TYR A 241 -12.99 8.07 -7.50
N GLU A 242 -14.18 7.63 -7.09
CA GLU A 242 -15.39 7.71 -7.92
C GLU A 242 -15.73 9.16 -8.30
N SER A 243 -15.68 10.06 -7.32
CA SER A 243 -15.93 11.50 -7.53
C SER A 243 -14.92 12.11 -8.49
N SER A 244 -13.65 11.79 -8.36
CA SER A 244 -12.57 12.26 -9.23
C SER A 244 -12.72 11.75 -10.66
N GLN A 245 -13.09 10.47 -10.84
CA GLN A 245 -13.37 9.88 -12.16
C GLN A 245 -14.59 10.52 -12.83
N LEU A 246 -15.65 10.78 -12.07
CA LEU A 246 -16.84 11.47 -12.58
C LEU A 246 -16.50 12.90 -13.03
N ALA A 247 -15.77 13.66 -12.22
CA ALA A 247 -15.33 15.01 -12.55
C ALA A 247 -14.45 15.02 -13.81
N LEU A 248 -13.53 14.08 -13.95
CA LEU A 248 -12.68 13.94 -15.13
C LEU A 248 -13.49 13.66 -16.40
N ARG A 249 -14.46 12.74 -16.33
CA ARG A 249 -15.37 12.42 -17.45
C ARG A 249 -16.20 13.66 -17.85
N GLN A 250 -16.71 14.40 -16.88
CA GLN A 250 -17.47 15.63 -17.14
C GLN A 250 -16.61 16.68 -17.83
N GLN A 251 -15.38 16.90 -17.37
CA GLN A 251 -14.43 17.82 -18.00
C GLN A 251 -14.08 17.39 -19.44
N GLN A 252 -13.82 16.10 -19.67
CA GLN A 252 -13.55 15.57 -21.00
C GLN A 252 -14.74 15.80 -21.96
N ASN A 253 -15.96 15.54 -21.48
CA ASN A 253 -17.18 15.79 -22.26
C ASN A 253 -17.40 17.28 -22.56
N GLN A 254 -17.12 18.16 -21.60
CA GLN A 254 -17.20 19.60 -21.80
C GLN A 254 -16.15 20.08 -22.81
N LYS A 255 -14.93 19.58 -22.72
CA LYS A 255 -13.85 19.87 -23.68
C LYS A 255 -14.21 19.40 -25.08
N ALA A 256 -14.68 18.16 -25.25
CA ALA A 256 -15.11 17.64 -26.54
C ALA A 256 -16.21 18.50 -27.17
N LYS A 257 -17.23 18.88 -26.39
CA LYS A 257 -18.29 19.80 -26.86
C LYS A 257 -17.76 21.20 -27.22
N ALA A 258 -16.82 21.74 -26.45
CA ALA A 258 -16.20 23.03 -26.74
C ALA A 258 -15.34 22.97 -28.00
N GLU A 259 -14.57 21.90 -28.20
CA GLU A 259 -13.78 21.67 -29.42
C GLU A 259 -14.67 21.51 -30.67
N GLU A 260 -15.75 20.75 -30.57
CA GLU A 260 -16.75 20.61 -31.65
C GLU A 260 -17.34 21.96 -32.02
N LYS A 261 -17.78 22.73 -31.02
CA LYS A 261 -18.34 24.08 -31.24
C LYS A 261 -17.31 25.06 -31.80
N LYS A 262 -16.06 24.96 -31.37
CA LYS A 262 -14.95 25.73 -31.94
C LYS A 262 -14.78 25.42 -33.43
N LYS A 263 -14.77 24.14 -33.79
CA LYS A 263 -14.65 23.68 -35.18
C LYS A 263 -15.79 24.15 -36.06
N GLU A 264 -17.04 24.07 -35.57
CA GLU A 264 -18.22 24.61 -36.28
C GLU A 264 -18.10 26.11 -36.51
N LEU A 265 -17.70 26.89 -35.51
CA LEU A 265 -17.51 28.32 -35.60
C LEU A 265 -16.40 28.68 -36.60
N GLU A 266 -15.28 27.99 -36.56
CA GLU A 266 -14.15 28.19 -37.50
C GLU A 266 -14.54 27.86 -38.93
N GLU A 267 -15.27 26.75 -39.17
CA GLU A 267 -15.77 26.40 -40.50
C GLU A 267 -16.74 27.41 -41.05
N PHE A 268 -17.67 27.90 -40.22
CA PHE A 268 -18.61 28.95 -40.63
C PHE A 268 -17.87 30.23 -40.96
N ILE A 269 -16.93 30.68 -40.13
CA ILE A 269 -16.12 31.87 -40.37
C ILE A 269 -15.35 31.72 -41.70
N ARG A 270 -14.72 30.57 -41.93
CA ARG A 270 -13.95 30.27 -43.15
C ARG A 270 -14.86 30.34 -44.40
N ARG A 271 -16.06 29.73 -44.32
CA ARG A 271 -16.99 29.63 -45.46
C ARG A 271 -17.60 30.98 -45.83
N PHE A 272 -17.83 31.87 -44.86
CA PHE A 272 -18.57 33.12 -45.06
C PHE A 272 -17.75 34.39 -44.82
N SER A 273 -16.42 34.28 -44.65
CA SER A 273 -15.54 35.44 -44.40
C SER A 273 -15.59 36.54 -45.46
N ALA A 274 -15.79 36.19 -46.74
CA ALA A 274 -15.84 37.11 -47.86
C ALA A 274 -17.30 37.55 -48.24
N ASN A 275 -18.33 37.08 -47.53
CA ASN A 275 -19.71 37.33 -47.86
C ASN A 275 -20.25 38.56 -47.10
N VAL A 276 -20.45 39.68 -47.82
CA VAL A 276 -20.93 40.97 -47.29
C VAL A 276 -22.29 40.83 -46.58
N ALA A 277 -23.22 40.05 -47.14
CA ALA A 277 -24.56 39.85 -46.56
C ALA A 277 -24.53 39.12 -45.20
N LYS A 278 -23.49 38.33 -44.92
CA LYS A 278 -23.30 37.56 -43.65
C LYS A 278 -22.25 38.18 -42.71
N SER A 279 -21.74 39.37 -43.02
CA SER A 279 -20.68 40.04 -42.25
C SER A 279 -21.02 40.21 -40.76
N LYS A 280 -22.26 40.62 -40.42
CA LYS A 280 -22.71 40.74 -39.02
C LYS A 280 -22.69 39.38 -38.28
N GLN A 281 -23.14 38.32 -38.96
CA GLN A 281 -23.15 36.95 -38.38
C GLN A 281 -21.72 36.41 -38.18
N THR A 282 -20.84 36.66 -39.13
CA THR A 282 -19.43 36.28 -39.06
C THR A 282 -18.70 36.99 -37.90
N THR A 283 -18.97 38.30 -37.73
CA THR A 283 -18.42 39.08 -36.63
C THR A 283 -18.93 38.60 -35.25
N SER A 284 -20.24 38.29 -35.17
CA SER A 284 -20.81 37.72 -33.93
C SER A 284 -20.18 36.37 -33.58
N ARG A 285 -19.96 35.50 -34.57
CA ARG A 285 -19.34 34.19 -34.35
C ARG A 285 -17.84 34.26 -34.05
N LYS A 286 -17.12 35.26 -34.58
CA LYS A 286 -15.73 35.56 -34.15
C LYS A 286 -15.68 35.94 -32.69
N LYS A 287 -16.58 36.81 -32.22
CA LYS A 287 -16.67 37.15 -30.80
C LYS A 287 -17.06 35.96 -29.92
N MET A 288 -17.88 35.02 -30.43
CA MET A 288 -18.19 33.77 -29.73
C MET A 288 -16.95 32.87 -29.65
N LEU A 289 -16.16 32.77 -30.73
CA LEU A 289 -14.93 32.02 -30.77
C LEU A 289 -13.87 32.57 -29.79
N GLU A 290 -13.73 33.91 -29.73
CA GLU A 290 -12.82 34.57 -28.76
C GLU A 290 -13.24 34.36 -27.29
N LYS A 291 -14.54 34.22 -27.04
CA LYS A 291 -15.08 33.93 -25.70
C LYS A 291 -15.08 32.45 -25.34
N LEU A 292 -14.86 31.56 -26.30
CA LEU A 292 -14.81 30.12 -26.08
C LEU A 292 -13.46 29.78 -25.47
N ASN A 293 -13.38 29.89 -24.16
CA ASN A 293 -12.23 29.40 -23.38
C ASN A 293 -12.26 27.88 -23.43
N VAL A 294 -11.43 27.27 -24.27
CA VAL A 294 -11.10 25.85 -24.16
C VAL A 294 -10.09 25.78 -23.05
N GLU A 295 -10.55 25.63 -21.82
CA GLU A 295 -9.65 25.35 -20.69
C GLU A 295 -8.82 24.11 -21.03
N GLU A 296 -7.52 24.27 -21.06
CA GLU A 296 -6.62 23.11 -21.10
C GLU A 296 -6.81 22.33 -19.80
N ILE A 297 -7.47 21.18 -19.89
CA ILE A 297 -7.50 20.22 -18.80
C ILE A 297 -6.04 19.82 -18.59
N LYS A 298 -5.46 20.27 -17.48
CA LYS A 298 -4.15 19.74 -17.06
C LYS A 298 -4.36 18.25 -16.76
N PRO A 299 -3.74 17.35 -17.52
CA PRO A 299 -3.88 15.92 -17.25
C PRO A 299 -3.35 15.64 -15.85
N SER A 300 -4.03 14.83 -15.01
CA SER A 300 -3.53 14.47 -13.67
C SER A 300 -2.08 13.97 -13.72
N SER A 301 -1.29 14.28 -12.72
CA SER A 301 0.08 13.74 -12.59
C SER A 301 0.06 12.22 -12.39
N ARG A 302 -1.09 11.67 -12.00
CA ARG A 302 -1.31 10.24 -11.87
C ARG A 302 -1.32 9.58 -13.24
N LYS A 303 -0.44 8.63 -13.40
CA LYS A 303 -0.33 7.83 -14.61
C LYS A 303 -0.65 6.38 -14.27
N TYR A 304 -1.59 5.81 -14.99
CA TYR A 304 -1.94 4.39 -14.88
C TYR A 304 -1.13 3.59 -15.91
N PRO A 305 -0.38 2.55 -15.50
CA PRO A 305 0.31 1.71 -16.47
C PRO A 305 -0.70 0.96 -17.34
N GLY A 306 -0.37 0.77 -18.61
CA GLY A 306 -1.19 0.03 -19.57
C GLY A 306 -1.01 -1.48 -19.42
N ILE A 307 -1.50 -2.05 -18.31
CA ILE A 307 -1.41 -3.48 -18.04
C ILE A 307 -2.53 -4.20 -18.78
N ILE A 308 -2.17 -5.09 -19.73
CA ILE A 308 -3.12 -5.88 -20.52
C ILE A 308 -2.54 -7.27 -20.72
N PHE A 309 -3.14 -8.28 -20.08
CA PHE A 309 -2.83 -9.68 -20.33
C PHE A 309 -3.80 -10.25 -21.37
N THR A 310 -3.26 -10.80 -22.42
CA THR A 310 -4.05 -11.46 -23.47
C THR A 310 -3.46 -12.85 -23.69
N PRO A 311 -4.19 -13.93 -23.40
CA PRO A 311 -3.68 -15.27 -23.65
C PRO A 311 -3.59 -15.52 -25.17
N GLU A 312 -2.50 -16.15 -25.62
CA GLU A 312 -2.33 -16.55 -27.02
C GLU A 312 -3.37 -17.59 -27.44
N ARG A 313 -3.72 -18.49 -26.51
CA ARG A 313 -4.76 -19.51 -26.69
C ARG A 313 -5.60 -19.68 -25.44
N GLU A 314 -6.86 -20.10 -25.60
CA GLU A 314 -7.69 -20.44 -24.44
C GLU A 314 -7.15 -21.66 -23.70
N PRO A 315 -7.22 -21.67 -22.34
CA PRO A 315 -6.87 -22.86 -21.56
C PRO A 315 -7.86 -23.99 -21.82
N GLY A 316 -7.39 -25.24 -21.75
CA GLY A 316 -8.25 -26.43 -21.72
C GLY A 316 -9.06 -26.52 -20.41
N ASN A 317 -9.80 -27.60 -20.21
CA ASN A 317 -10.61 -27.78 -19.00
C ASN A 317 -9.76 -28.16 -17.77
N GLN A 318 -8.69 -28.90 -17.98
CA GLN A 318 -7.80 -29.35 -16.91
C GLN A 318 -6.57 -28.43 -16.87
N ILE A 319 -6.42 -27.69 -15.79
CA ILE A 319 -5.37 -26.67 -15.67
C ILE A 319 -4.19 -27.22 -14.87
N LEU A 320 -4.44 -27.58 -13.60
CA LEU A 320 -3.42 -28.10 -12.68
C LEU A 320 -4.06 -29.16 -11.77
N GLU A 321 -3.42 -30.30 -11.67
CA GLU A 321 -3.75 -31.36 -10.74
C GLU A 321 -2.64 -31.49 -9.70
N VAL A 322 -2.98 -31.46 -8.42
CA VAL A 322 -2.05 -31.61 -7.29
C VAL A 322 -2.50 -32.78 -6.44
N SER A 323 -1.59 -33.71 -6.14
CA SER A 323 -1.86 -34.93 -5.40
C SER A 323 -0.81 -35.20 -4.32
N GLY A 324 -1.23 -35.19 -3.05
CA GLY A 324 -0.43 -35.52 -1.89
C GLY A 324 0.80 -34.62 -1.67
N LEU A 325 0.75 -33.38 -2.17
CA LEU A 325 1.92 -32.49 -2.16
C LEU A 325 2.25 -32.06 -0.72
N SER A 326 3.54 -32.18 -0.35
CA SER A 326 4.01 -31.82 0.99
C SER A 326 5.37 -31.14 0.93
N LYS A 327 5.60 -30.18 1.83
CA LYS A 327 6.87 -29.46 1.95
C LYS A 327 7.17 -29.07 3.39
N LYS A 328 8.45 -29.18 3.76
CA LYS A 328 9.04 -28.72 5.03
C LYS A 328 10.19 -27.76 4.75
N THR A 329 10.51 -26.94 5.72
CA THR A 329 11.75 -26.16 5.70
C THR A 329 12.95 -27.05 6.02
N GLU A 330 14.17 -26.59 5.76
CA GLU A 330 15.41 -27.29 6.15
C GLU A 330 15.51 -27.53 7.67
N GLU A 331 14.87 -26.67 8.46
CA GLU A 331 14.76 -26.75 9.92
C GLU A 331 13.71 -27.78 10.39
N GLY A 332 12.98 -28.41 9.46
CA GLY A 332 11.96 -29.42 9.75
C GLY A 332 10.55 -28.86 10.02
N VAL A 333 10.33 -27.55 9.89
CA VAL A 333 8.99 -26.94 10.05
C VAL A 333 8.12 -27.33 8.87
N VAL A 334 6.94 -27.89 9.13
CA VAL A 334 5.98 -28.25 8.09
C VAL A 334 5.33 -26.98 7.53
N LEU A 335 5.51 -26.75 6.24
CA LEU A 335 4.86 -25.64 5.52
C LEU A 335 3.44 -26.02 5.13
N PHE A 336 3.28 -27.18 4.51
CA PHE A 336 2.01 -27.81 4.18
C PHE A 336 2.21 -29.33 4.00
N SER A 337 1.14 -30.10 4.18
CA SER A 337 1.17 -31.55 4.01
C SER A 337 -0.10 -32.06 3.33
N ASP A 338 0.01 -33.15 2.57
CA ASP A 338 -1.08 -33.86 1.90
C ASP A 338 -2.06 -32.94 1.15
N VAL A 339 -1.50 -32.02 0.36
CA VAL A 339 -2.27 -31.06 -0.45
C VAL A 339 -2.83 -31.75 -1.67
N ASN A 340 -4.16 -31.74 -1.81
CA ASN A 340 -4.89 -32.39 -2.89
C ASN A 340 -5.97 -31.45 -3.44
N PHE A 341 -5.86 -31.04 -4.70
CA PHE A 341 -6.90 -30.27 -5.41
C PHE A 341 -6.70 -30.28 -6.93
N ASN A 342 -7.74 -29.90 -7.66
CA ASN A 342 -7.72 -29.68 -9.09
C ASN A 342 -8.13 -28.23 -9.40
N ILE A 343 -7.44 -27.61 -10.35
CA ILE A 343 -7.79 -26.30 -10.91
C ILE A 343 -8.48 -26.50 -12.25
N GLU A 344 -9.65 -25.86 -12.40
CA GLU A 344 -10.46 -25.92 -13.59
C GLU A 344 -10.40 -24.61 -14.39
N LYS A 345 -10.92 -24.65 -15.64
CA LYS A 345 -10.98 -23.46 -16.50
C LYS A 345 -11.83 -22.36 -15.87
N GLY A 346 -11.25 -21.17 -15.75
CA GLY A 346 -11.88 -19.99 -15.19
C GLY A 346 -11.65 -19.78 -13.69
N ASP A 347 -10.99 -20.73 -13.03
CA ASP A 347 -10.60 -20.54 -11.62
C ASP A 347 -9.59 -19.41 -11.50
N LYS A 348 -9.89 -18.49 -10.60
CA LYS A 348 -8.99 -17.45 -10.10
C LYS A 348 -8.81 -17.69 -8.62
N VAL A 349 -7.71 -18.38 -8.28
CA VAL A 349 -7.49 -18.93 -6.95
C VAL A 349 -6.53 -18.06 -6.17
N VAL A 350 -6.97 -17.58 -5.00
CA VAL A 350 -6.05 -17.03 -4.02
C VAL A 350 -5.55 -18.14 -3.10
N PHE A 351 -4.23 -18.19 -2.92
CA PHE A 351 -3.58 -19.06 -1.94
C PHE A 351 -3.29 -18.26 -0.68
N LEU A 352 -3.71 -18.79 0.46
CA LEU A 352 -3.50 -18.22 1.78
C LEU A 352 -2.67 -19.16 2.65
N SER A 353 -1.97 -18.65 3.62
CA SER A 353 -1.34 -19.40 4.72
C SER A 353 -0.92 -18.44 5.83
N ARG A 354 -0.94 -18.88 7.09
CA ARG A 354 -0.32 -18.15 8.21
C ARG A 354 1.22 -18.05 8.07
N ASN A 355 1.82 -18.98 7.35
CA ASN A 355 3.24 -18.94 7.05
C ASN A 355 3.47 -18.50 5.59
N PRO A 356 3.94 -17.27 5.32
CA PRO A 356 4.16 -16.78 3.95
C PRO A 356 5.10 -17.66 3.13
N ARG A 357 6.07 -18.34 3.78
CA ARG A 357 6.98 -19.27 3.10
C ARG A 357 6.26 -20.46 2.46
N ALA A 358 5.07 -20.83 2.96
CA ALA A 358 4.29 -21.92 2.40
C ALA A 358 3.77 -21.57 0.99
N MET A 359 3.28 -20.35 0.79
CA MET A 359 2.78 -19.87 -0.51
C MET A 359 3.90 -19.79 -1.54
N THR A 360 5.03 -19.15 -1.19
CA THR A 360 6.20 -19.07 -2.07
C THR A 360 6.74 -20.47 -2.42
N ALA A 361 6.90 -21.37 -1.44
CA ALA A 361 7.34 -22.73 -1.70
C ALA A 361 6.38 -23.49 -2.62
N PHE A 362 5.06 -23.31 -2.46
CA PHE A 362 4.09 -23.92 -3.34
C PHE A 362 4.22 -23.41 -4.79
N PHE A 363 4.33 -22.09 -5.00
CA PHE A 363 4.51 -21.51 -6.34
C PHE A 363 5.83 -21.92 -6.99
N GLU A 364 6.92 -21.97 -6.22
CA GLU A 364 8.22 -22.45 -6.71
C GLU A 364 8.17 -23.93 -7.12
N ILE A 365 7.41 -24.77 -6.38
CA ILE A 365 7.23 -26.17 -6.72
C ILE A 365 6.46 -26.32 -8.03
N ILE A 366 5.27 -25.71 -8.17
CA ILE A 366 4.45 -25.85 -9.38
C ILE A 366 5.09 -25.19 -10.60
N ASN A 367 6.02 -24.25 -10.39
CA ASN A 367 6.82 -23.65 -11.48
C ASN A 367 8.08 -24.48 -11.81
N GLY A 368 8.38 -25.53 -11.05
CA GLY A 368 9.50 -26.45 -11.28
C GLY A 368 10.85 -25.97 -10.73
N ASN A 369 10.89 -24.88 -9.98
CA ASN A 369 12.13 -24.33 -9.40
C ASN A 369 12.49 -25.02 -8.08
N MET A 370 11.53 -25.63 -7.39
CA MET A 370 11.72 -26.34 -6.11
C MET A 370 11.13 -27.75 -6.19
N LYS A 371 11.78 -28.73 -5.56
CA LYS A 371 11.25 -30.08 -5.45
C LYS A 371 10.35 -30.22 -4.22
N PRO A 372 9.19 -30.88 -4.33
CA PRO A 372 8.40 -31.26 -3.18
C PRO A 372 9.10 -32.36 -2.38
N ASP A 373 8.75 -32.51 -1.11
CA ASP A 373 9.24 -33.60 -0.26
C ASP A 373 8.40 -34.88 -0.46
N ALA A 374 7.11 -34.72 -0.80
CA ALA A 374 6.21 -35.80 -1.21
C ALA A 374 5.15 -35.28 -2.15
N GLY A 375 4.50 -36.20 -2.88
CA GLY A 375 3.42 -35.92 -3.81
C GLY A 375 3.92 -35.47 -5.19
N GLN A 376 2.96 -35.11 -6.05
CA GLN A 376 3.23 -34.70 -7.42
C GLN A 376 2.20 -33.70 -7.91
N PHE A 377 2.51 -33.02 -9.00
CA PHE A 377 1.59 -32.13 -9.69
C PHE A 377 1.72 -32.31 -11.22
N ASN A 378 0.64 -32.04 -11.94
CA ASN A 378 0.59 -32.15 -13.39
C ASN A 378 -0.13 -30.95 -14.00
N TRP A 379 0.54 -30.25 -14.91
CA TRP A 379 -0.09 -29.21 -15.72
C TRP A 379 -0.82 -29.80 -16.92
N GLY A 380 -1.98 -29.22 -17.24
CA GLY A 380 -2.69 -29.55 -18.48
C GLY A 380 -1.85 -29.25 -19.72
N VAL A 381 -1.96 -30.10 -20.76
CA VAL A 381 -1.13 -30.03 -21.97
C VAL A 381 -1.23 -28.69 -22.72
N THR A 382 -2.35 -27.98 -22.58
CA THR A 382 -2.60 -26.69 -23.25
C THR A 382 -2.17 -25.49 -22.44
N ILE A 383 -1.65 -25.70 -21.24
CA ILE A 383 -1.37 -24.62 -20.31
C ILE A 383 0.02 -24.03 -20.58
N THR A 384 0.04 -22.69 -20.65
CA THR A 384 1.24 -21.86 -20.68
C THR A 384 1.23 -20.96 -19.46
N THR A 385 2.32 -20.99 -18.69
CA THR A 385 2.42 -20.24 -17.43
C THR A 385 3.29 -19.01 -17.58
N ALA A 386 2.92 -17.94 -16.86
CA ALA A 386 3.80 -16.81 -16.59
C ALA A 386 3.87 -16.60 -15.07
N TYR A 387 5.08 -16.61 -14.54
CA TYR A 387 5.34 -16.56 -13.11
C TYR A 387 5.97 -15.22 -12.69
N LEU A 388 5.37 -14.59 -11.68
CA LEU A 388 5.89 -13.45 -10.94
C LEU A 388 6.33 -13.95 -9.57
N PRO A 389 7.62 -14.14 -9.31
CA PRO A 389 8.13 -14.58 -8.02
C PRO A 389 8.12 -13.43 -7.00
N LEU A 390 8.08 -13.79 -5.70
CA LEU A 390 8.21 -12.85 -4.59
C LEU A 390 9.55 -12.12 -4.62
N ASP A 391 10.65 -12.87 -4.76
CA ASP A 391 11.99 -12.32 -4.95
C ASP A 391 12.32 -12.29 -6.44
N ASN A 392 12.50 -11.09 -6.96
CA ASN A 392 12.83 -10.84 -8.35
C ASN A 392 14.26 -10.29 -8.54
N THR A 393 15.08 -10.29 -7.50
CA THR A 393 16.42 -9.66 -7.47
C THR A 393 17.33 -10.21 -8.56
N ASP A 394 17.31 -11.52 -8.79
CA ASP A 394 18.17 -12.19 -9.79
C ASP A 394 17.91 -11.72 -11.23
N PHE A 395 16.70 -11.30 -11.54
CA PHE A 395 16.36 -10.78 -12.87
C PHE A 395 17.03 -9.43 -13.17
N PHE A 396 17.45 -8.70 -12.13
CA PHE A 396 18.00 -7.34 -12.24
C PHE A 396 19.51 -7.26 -11.92
N ASN A 397 20.15 -8.39 -11.64
CA ASN A 397 21.61 -8.49 -11.43
C ASN A 397 22.38 -8.46 -12.76
N THR A 398 22.15 -7.41 -13.56
CA THR A 398 22.78 -7.23 -14.87
C THR A 398 22.98 -5.76 -15.18
N ASP A 399 23.96 -5.45 -16.02
CA ASP A 399 24.26 -4.08 -16.48
C ASP A 399 23.47 -3.66 -17.72
N LEU A 400 22.51 -4.46 -18.16
CA LEU A 400 21.67 -4.16 -19.31
C LEU A 400 20.78 -2.94 -19.06
N ASN A 401 20.46 -2.21 -20.11
CA ASN A 401 19.38 -1.24 -20.08
C ASN A 401 18.01 -1.95 -20.17
N LEU A 402 16.94 -1.21 -19.87
CA LEU A 402 15.58 -1.76 -19.84
C LEU A 402 15.13 -2.39 -21.15
N VAL A 403 15.51 -1.82 -22.30
CA VAL A 403 15.11 -2.33 -23.63
C VAL A 403 15.78 -3.67 -23.89
N ASP A 404 17.11 -3.73 -23.71
CA ASP A 404 17.89 -4.96 -23.92
C ASP A 404 17.50 -6.04 -22.92
N TRP A 405 17.21 -5.66 -21.68
CA TRP A 405 16.72 -6.58 -20.66
C TRP A 405 15.36 -7.19 -21.04
N LEU A 406 14.39 -6.37 -21.46
CA LEU A 406 13.07 -6.86 -21.82
C LEU A 406 13.10 -7.72 -23.08
N SER A 407 14.00 -7.42 -24.02
CA SER A 407 14.19 -8.18 -25.26
C SER A 407 14.65 -9.63 -25.06
N GLN A 408 15.18 -9.97 -23.86
CA GLN A 408 15.53 -11.37 -23.55
C GLN A 408 14.31 -12.27 -23.33
N PHE A 409 13.13 -11.71 -23.10
CA PHE A 409 11.94 -12.45 -22.66
C PHE A 409 10.85 -12.58 -23.73
N GLY A 410 11.01 -11.96 -24.88
CA GLY A 410 10.04 -12.04 -25.96
C GLY A 410 10.61 -11.60 -27.31
N GLU A 411 9.94 -11.99 -28.38
CA GLU A 411 10.29 -11.58 -29.72
C GLU A 411 9.75 -10.19 -30.04
N GLY A 412 10.56 -9.36 -30.67
CA GLY A 412 10.16 -8.01 -31.08
C GLY A 412 11.35 -7.11 -31.35
N ASN A 413 11.14 -6.07 -32.17
CA ASN A 413 12.17 -5.09 -32.43
C ASN A 413 12.24 -4.05 -31.26
N GLU A 414 13.28 -3.24 -31.29
CA GLU A 414 13.52 -2.20 -30.26
C GLU A 414 12.32 -1.24 -30.10
N VAL A 415 11.64 -0.89 -31.20
CA VAL A 415 10.47 0.01 -31.18
C VAL A 415 9.31 -0.66 -30.44
N TYR A 416 9.09 -1.95 -30.64
CA TYR A 416 8.07 -2.73 -29.95
C TYR A 416 8.34 -2.79 -28.43
N MET A 417 9.59 -3.08 -28.03
CA MET A 417 9.98 -3.12 -26.63
C MET A 417 9.86 -1.75 -25.94
N LYS A 418 10.27 -0.68 -26.62
CA LYS A 418 10.07 0.69 -26.15
C LYS A 418 8.58 1.03 -26.00
N GLY A 419 7.72 0.56 -26.89
CA GLY A 419 6.27 0.71 -26.78
C GLY A 419 5.70 0.00 -25.55
N PHE A 420 6.19 -1.21 -25.24
CA PHE A 420 5.83 -1.94 -24.02
C PHE A 420 6.26 -1.20 -22.76
N LEU A 421 7.52 -0.78 -22.70
CA LEU A 421 8.04 0.00 -21.58
C LEU A 421 7.30 1.34 -21.42
N GLY A 422 6.95 1.98 -22.52
CA GLY A 422 6.14 3.21 -22.50
C GLY A 422 4.76 3.02 -21.85
N ARG A 423 4.10 1.87 -22.11
CA ARG A 423 2.85 1.50 -21.42
C ARG A 423 3.08 1.26 -19.93
N MET A 424 4.25 0.78 -19.53
CA MET A 424 4.66 0.62 -18.12
C MET A 424 5.21 1.92 -17.50
N LEU A 425 4.94 3.05 -18.12
CA LEU A 425 5.31 4.40 -17.66
C LEU A 425 6.82 4.72 -17.72
N PHE A 426 7.59 3.97 -18.47
CA PHE A 426 8.97 4.33 -18.78
C PHE A 426 9.01 5.15 -20.06
N SER A 427 9.44 6.41 -19.99
CA SER A 427 9.40 7.34 -21.12
C SER A 427 10.76 7.99 -21.40
N GLY A 428 10.98 8.37 -22.66
CA GLY A 428 12.19 9.08 -23.08
C GLY A 428 13.48 8.33 -22.75
N GLU A 429 14.37 8.96 -22.00
CA GLU A 429 15.66 8.38 -21.61
C GLU A 429 15.56 7.32 -20.49
N GLU A 430 14.41 7.20 -19.84
CA GLU A 430 14.23 6.22 -18.76
C GLU A 430 14.37 4.78 -19.25
N VAL A 431 14.00 4.50 -20.49
CA VAL A 431 14.14 3.16 -21.09
C VAL A 431 15.60 2.73 -21.29
N LEU A 432 16.54 3.69 -21.21
CA LEU A 432 17.98 3.45 -21.32
C LEU A 432 18.67 3.31 -19.95
N LYS A 433 17.92 3.48 -18.84
CA LYS A 433 18.46 3.24 -17.50
C LYS A 433 18.89 1.78 -17.35
N LYS A 434 19.98 1.55 -16.62
CA LYS A 434 20.38 0.20 -16.20
C LYS A 434 19.33 -0.39 -15.28
N VAL A 435 19.00 -1.66 -15.45
CA VAL A 435 17.98 -2.33 -14.61
C VAL A 435 18.42 -2.47 -13.14
N SER A 436 19.71 -2.47 -12.87
CA SER A 436 20.26 -2.55 -11.51
C SER A 436 19.94 -1.33 -10.63
N VAL A 437 19.67 -0.14 -11.22
CA VAL A 437 19.39 1.10 -10.48
C VAL A 437 17.89 1.39 -10.30
N LEU A 438 17.02 0.49 -10.73
CA LEU A 438 15.58 0.66 -10.64
C LEU A 438 15.08 0.56 -9.19
N SER A 439 14.09 1.38 -8.85
CA SER A 439 13.32 1.24 -7.60
C SER A 439 12.48 -0.04 -7.59
N GLY A 440 12.01 -0.46 -6.41
CA GLY A 440 11.17 -1.65 -6.27
C GLY A 440 9.92 -1.62 -7.15
N GLY A 441 9.21 -0.48 -7.19
CA GLY A 441 8.03 -0.31 -8.05
C GLY A 441 8.36 -0.31 -9.55
N GLU A 442 9.50 0.26 -9.96
CA GLU A 442 9.97 0.18 -11.34
C GLU A 442 10.32 -1.26 -11.73
N LYS A 443 11.02 -2.01 -10.86
CA LYS A 443 11.30 -3.43 -11.06
C LYS A 443 10.01 -4.25 -11.21
N MET A 444 9.03 -4.02 -10.35
CA MET A 444 7.74 -4.71 -10.43
C MET A 444 7.01 -4.43 -11.74
N ARG A 445 6.96 -3.17 -12.21
CA ARG A 445 6.39 -2.84 -13.52
C ARG A 445 7.14 -3.51 -14.68
N CYS A 446 8.46 -3.65 -14.58
CA CYS A 446 9.27 -4.43 -15.57
C CYS A 446 8.91 -5.91 -15.55
N MET A 447 8.73 -6.52 -14.38
CA MET A 447 8.30 -7.91 -14.26
C MET A 447 6.90 -8.14 -14.85
N ILE A 448 5.97 -7.21 -14.64
CA ILE A 448 4.64 -7.25 -15.25
C ILE A 448 4.76 -7.15 -16.78
N ALA A 449 5.62 -6.26 -17.32
CA ALA A 449 5.88 -6.17 -18.76
C ALA A 449 6.41 -7.49 -19.34
N ARG A 450 7.38 -8.11 -18.64
CA ARG A 450 7.92 -9.43 -18.99
C ARG A 450 6.82 -10.50 -19.04
N MET A 451 5.93 -10.52 -18.07
CA MET A 451 4.81 -11.47 -18.06
C MET A 451 3.84 -11.27 -19.22
N GLN A 452 3.54 -10.02 -19.56
CA GLN A 452 2.66 -9.70 -20.69
C GLN A 452 3.21 -10.22 -22.02
N LEU A 453 4.54 -10.16 -22.23
CA LEU A 453 5.18 -10.66 -23.45
C LEU A 453 4.98 -12.17 -23.65
N ARG A 454 4.75 -12.93 -22.59
CA ARG A 454 4.55 -14.38 -22.67
C ARG A 454 3.18 -14.81 -23.17
N ASN A 455 2.20 -13.92 -23.21
CA ASN A 455 0.82 -14.22 -23.61
C ASN A 455 0.27 -15.53 -23.00
N ALA A 456 0.65 -15.82 -21.75
CA ALA A 456 0.30 -17.04 -21.03
C ALA A 456 -1.20 -17.11 -20.76
N ASN A 457 -1.76 -18.32 -20.64
CA ASN A 457 -3.15 -18.54 -20.28
C ASN A 457 -3.36 -18.92 -18.82
N CYS A 458 -2.28 -19.05 -18.04
CA CYS A 458 -2.31 -19.19 -16.59
C CYS A 458 -1.24 -18.26 -15.97
N LEU A 459 -1.67 -17.33 -15.12
CA LEU A 459 -0.78 -16.42 -14.40
C LEU A 459 -0.54 -16.97 -12.99
N ILE A 460 0.71 -16.99 -12.56
CA ILE A 460 1.13 -17.36 -11.21
C ILE A 460 1.76 -16.11 -10.59
N LEU A 461 1.17 -15.59 -9.50
CA LEU A 461 1.52 -14.29 -8.95
C LEU A 461 1.79 -14.42 -7.45
N ASP A 462 3.04 -14.30 -7.03
CA ASP A 462 3.39 -14.29 -5.61
C ASP A 462 3.47 -12.85 -5.10
N THR A 463 2.47 -12.43 -4.32
CA THR A 463 2.29 -11.08 -3.75
C THR A 463 2.54 -9.93 -4.75
N PRO A 464 1.78 -9.88 -5.85
CA PRO A 464 2.05 -8.99 -6.98
C PRO A 464 1.83 -7.51 -6.69
N THR A 465 1.14 -7.17 -5.62
CA THR A 465 0.83 -5.80 -5.22
C THR A 465 1.96 -5.13 -4.44
N ASN A 466 2.95 -5.89 -3.96
CA ASN A 466 4.08 -5.35 -3.23
C ASN A 466 4.86 -4.34 -4.08
N HIS A 467 5.23 -3.23 -3.47
CA HIS A 467 5.98 -2.12 -4.08
C HIS A 467 5.27 -1.37 -5.23
N LEU A 468 4.03 -1.71 -5.57
CA LEU A 468 3.24 -0.96 -6.53
C LEU A 468 2.56 0.24 -5.84
N ASP A 469 2.41 1.33 -6.60
CA ASP A 469 1.57 2.45 -6.19
C ASP A 469 0.08 2.16 -6.44
N LEU A 470 -0.78 2.94 -5.80
CA LEU A 470 -2.25 2.78 -5.91
C LEU A 470 -2.72 2.74 -7.36
N GLU A 471 -2.15 3.58 -8.23
CA GLU A 471 -2.49 3.64 -9.64
C GLU A 471 -2.11 2.35 -10.39
N SER A 472 -0.93 1.80 -10.08
CA SER A 472 -0.47 0.54 -10.67
C SER A 472 -1.28 -0.66 -10.16
N ILE A 473 -1.58 -0.71 -8.86
CA ILE A 473 -2.46 -1.73 -8.26
C ILE A 473 -3.83 -1.68 -8.91
N GLN A 474 -4.41 -0.49 -9.07
CA GLN A 474 -5.72 -0.31 -9.70
C GLN A 474 -5.74 -0.78 -11.16
N ALA A 475 -4.73 -0.41 -11.95
CA ALA A 475 -4.61 -0.83 -13.33
C ALA A 475 -4.44 -2.37 -13.46
N PHE A 476 -3.65 -2.96 -12.57
CA PHE A 476 -3.43 -4.39 -12.49
C PHE A 476 -4.70 -5.15 -12.12
N ASN A 477 -5.36 -4.73 -11.05
CA ASN A 477 -6.63 -5.30 -10.59
C ASN A 477 -7.71 -5.26 -11.67
N ASN A 478 -7.93 -4.11 -12.31
CA ASN A 478 -8.92 -3.95 -13.37
C ASN A 478 -8.69 -4.90 -14.55
N ASN A 479 -7.43 -5.15 -14.91
CA ASN A 479 -7.13 -6.10 -15.98
C ASN A 479 -7.33 -7.55 -15.54
N LEU A 480 -6.90 -7.94 -14.34
CA LEU A 480 -7.07 -9.30 -13.83
C LEU A 480 -8.54 -9.67 -13.63
N LYS A 481 -9.40 -8.73 -13.26
CA LYS A 481 -10.87 -8.95 -13.20
C LYS A 481 -11.43 -9.42 -14.54
N THR A 482 -10.95 -8.87 -15.64
CA THR A 482 -11.44 -9.16 -17.00
C THR A 482 -10.63 -10.22 -17.74
N TYR A 483 -9.50 -10.66 -17.17
CA TYR A 483 -8.64 -11.68 -17.77
C TYR A 483 -9.37 -13.01 -17.93
N LYS A 484 -9.29 -13.59 -19.13
CA LYS A 484 -10.03 -14.82 -19.50
C LYS A 484 -9.27 -16.13 -19.19
N GLY A 485 -8.02 -16.06 -18.81
CA GLY A 485 -7.22 -17.19 -18.35
C GLY A 485 -7.39 -17.50 -16.88
N ASN A 486 -6.63 -18.46 -16.39
CA ASN A 486 -6.57 -18.81 -14.97
C ASN A 486 -5.56 -17.94 -14.23
N ILE A 487 -5.82 -17.71 -12.95
CA ILE A 487 -4.93 -16.94 -12.07
C ILE A 487 -4.74 -17.73 -10.77
N LEU A 488 -3.49 -17.98 -10.42
CA LEU A 488 -3.07 -18.55 -9.15
C LEU A 488 -2.24 -17.48 -8.43
N PHE A 489 -2.70 -16.98 -7.30
CA PHE A 489 -2.00 -15.86 -6.67
C PHE A 489 -2.03 -15.89 -5.14
N SER A 490 -1.10 -15.20 -4.52
CA SER A 490 -1.11 -14.80 -3.13
C SER A 490 -1.16 -13.27 -3.05
N SER A 491 -1.77 -12.73 -2.04
CA SER A 491 -1.76 -11.29 -1.77
C SER A 491 -2.09 -11.00 -0.31
N HIS A 492 -1.66 -9.84 0.17
CA HIS A 492 -2.10 -9.25 1.44
C HIS A 492 -3.07 -8.08 1.20
N ASP A 493 -3.27 -7.69 -0.05
CA ASP A 493 -4.22 -6.64 -0.45
C ASP A 493 -5.64 -7.23 -0.47
N HIS A 494 -6.44 -6.84 0.52
CA HIS A 494 -7.81 -7.32 0.73
C HIS A 494 -8.69 -7.07 -0.49
N GLU A 495 -8.71 -5.83 -1.01
CA GLU A 495 -9.53 -5.45 -2.16
C GLU A 495 -9.10 -6.21 -3.44
N PHE A 496 -7.81 -6.48 -3.58
CA PHE A 496 -7.28 -7.27 -4.70
C PHE A 496 -7.77 -8.72 -4.63
N ILE A 497 -7.76 -9.33 -3.44
CA ILE A 497 -8.30 -10.69 -3.24
C ILE A 497 -9.79 -10.70 -3.50
N GLN A 498 -10.55 -9.83 -2.84
CA GLN A 498 -12.02 -9.77 -2.92
C GLN A 498 -12.52 -9.59 -4.35
N THR A 499 -11.81 -8.82 -5.17
CA THR A 499 -12.26 -8.48 -6.52
C THR A 499 -11.76 -9.42 -7.62
N VAL A 500 -10.67 -10.15 -7.39
CA VAL A 500 -10.06 -11.05 -8.40
C VAL A 500 -10.39 -12.51 -8.12
N ALA A 501 -10.33 -12.97 -6.87
CA ALA A 501 -10.52 -14.37 -6.53
C ALA A 501 -11.99 -14.81 -6.67
N ASN A 502 -12.20 -16.04 -7.16
CA ASN A 502 -13.46 -16.76 -7.10
C ASN A 502 -13.35 -18.07 -6.31
N ARG A 503 -12.15 -18.40 -5.85
CA ARG A 503 -11.86 -19.59 -5.04
C ARG A 503 -10.70 -19.31 -4.10
N ILE A 504 -10.78 -19.81 -2.88
CA ILE A 504 -9.79 -19.64 -1.82
C ILE A 504 -9.24 -21.01 -1.45
N ILE A 505 -7.91 -21.14 -1.48
CA ILE A 505 -7.21 -22.34 -0.99
C ILE A 505 -6.22 -21.91 0.09
N GLU A 506 -6.46 -22.30 1.35
CA GLU A 506 -5.55 -22.04 2.45
C GLU A 506 -4.66 -23.27 2.70
N LEU A 507 -3.34 -23.09 2.56
CA LEU A 507 -2.32 -24.11 2.80
C LEU A 507 -2.02 -24.16 4.29
N THR A 508 -2.18 -25.34 4.90
CA THR A 508 -1.97 -25.53 6.33
C THR A 508 -1.00 -26.70 6.61
N PRO A 509 -0.41 -26.77 7.81
CA PRO A 509 0.44 -27.93 8.19
C PRO A 509 -0.29 -29.28 8.12
N ASN A 510 -1.62 -29.30 8.23
CA ASN A 510 -2.44 -30.51 8.29
C ASN A 510 -3.41 -30.69 7.09
N GLY A 511 -3.06 -30.16 5.92
CA GLY A 511 -3.85 -30.25 4.69
C GLY A 511 -4.23 -28.88 4.13
N ILE A 512 -5.43 -28.77 3.50
CA ILE A 512 -5.92 -27.53 2.89
C ILE A 512 -7.34 -27.21 3.34
N ILE A 513 -7.68 -25.92 3.28
CA ILE A 513 -9.06 -25.44 3.31
C ILE A 513 -9.34 -24.91 1.90
N ASP A 514 -10.28 -25.53 1.18
CA ASP A 514 -10.64 -25.18 -0.20
C ASP A 514 -12.10 -24.75 -0.24
N LYS A 515 -12.37 -23.51 -0.64
CA LYS A 515 -13.71 -22.91 -0.65
C LYS A 515 -13.94 -22.04 -1.87
N MET A 516 -15.11 -22.19 -2.49
CA MET A 516 -15.62 -21.28 -3.51
C MET A 516 -16.58 -20.29 -2.84
N MET A 517 -16.04 -19.18 -2.35
CA MET A 517 -16.80 -18.13 -1.66
C MET A 517 -16.03 -16.81 -1.77
N GLU A 518 -16.69 -15.71 -1.47
CA GLU A 518 -16.06 -14.38 -1.42
C GLU A 518 -15.12 -14.28 -0.21
N TYR A 519 -14.10 -13.44 -0.33
CA TYR A 519 -13.07 -13.33 0.69
C TYR A 519 -13.60 -12.76 2.02
N ASP A 520 -14.50 -11.77 1.96
CA ASP A 520 -15.13 -11.20 3.16
C ASP A 520 -15.94 -12.26 3.93
N GLU A 521 -16.67 -13.11 3.21
CA GLU A 521 -17.39 -14.23 3.82
C GLU A 521 -16.43 -15.24 4.45
N TYR A 522 -15.29 -15.50 3.79
CA TYR A 522 -14.29 -16.45 4.28
C TYR A 522 -13.67 -16.00 5.62
N ILE A 523 -13.29 -14.73 5.75
CA ILE A 523 -12.63 -14.22 6.97
C ILE A 523 -13.60 -14.01 8.13
N THR A 524 -14.88 -13.72 7.86
CA THR A 524 -15.89 -13.47 8.90
C THR A 524 -16.58 -14.74 9.40
N SER A 525 -16.59 -15.82 8.61
CA SER A 525 -17.28 -17.06 8.93
C SER A 525 -16.72 -17.78 10.15
N ASP A 526 -17.55 -18.00 11.17
CA ASP A 526 -17.16 -18.74 12.38
C ASP A 526 -16.82 -20.19 12.07
N HIS A 527 -17.52 -20.82 11.11
CA HIS A 527 -17.17 -22.17 10.65
C HIS A 527 -15.75 -22.25 10.06
N ILE A 528 -15.33 -21.24 9.30
CA ILE A 528 -13.97 -21.17 8.76
C ILE A 528 -12.96 -20.97 9.88
N LYS A 529 -13.26 -20.11 10.86
CA LYS A 529 -12.39 -19.89 12.04
C LYS A 529 -12.15 -21.18 12.81
N GLU A 530 -13.20 -21.95 13.07
CA GLU A 530 -13.11 -23.27 13.72
C GLU A 530 -12.27 -24.26 12.90
N LEU A 531 -12.51 -24.30 11.56
CA LEU A 531 -11.75 -25.16 10.66
C LEU A 531 -10.28 -24.79 10.62
N ARG A 532 -9.96 -23.49 10.56
CA ARG A 532 -8.58 -22.97 10.63
C ARG A 532 -7.90 -23.37 11.94
N ALA A 533 -8.54 -23.16 13.08
CA ALA A 533 -7.99 -23.57 14.38
C ALA A 533 -7.64 -25.06 14.40
N LYS A 534 -8.51 -25.92 13.90
CA LYS A 534 -8.26 -27.37 13.79
C LYS A 534 -7.09 -27.68 12.85
N MET A 535 -7.03 -27.04 11.68
CA MET A 535 -6.02 -27.32 10.65
C MET A 535 -4.64 -26.78 11.00
N TYR A 536 -4.56 -25.71 11.79
CA TYR A 536 -3.29 -25.19 12.33
C TYR A 536 -2.90 -25.83 13.67
N GLY A 537 -3.81 -26.56 14.32
CA GLY A 537 -3.56 -27.22 15.61
C GLY A 537 -3.61 -26.25 16.80
N ASP A 538 -4.35 -25.16 16.65
CA ASP A 538 -4.63 -24.23 17.75
C ASP A 538 -5.53 -24.93 18.78
N LYS A 539 -5.18 -24.81 20.08
CA LYS A 539 -5.92 -25.44 21.17
C LYS A 539 -7.01 -24.51 21.71
#